data_d78636ede74c0bba7f62bd292a8b563e
#
_entry.id   d78636ede74c0bba7f62bd292a8b563e
#
_cell.length_a   1.000
_cell.length_b   1.000
_cell.length_c   1.000
_cell.angle_alpha   90.00
_cell.angle_beta   90.00
_cell.angle_gamma   90.00
#
_symmetry.space_group_name_H-M   'P 1'
#
loop_
_entity.id
_entity.type
_entity.pdbx_description
1 polymer ?
#
loop_
_entity_poly.entity_id
_entity_poly.type
_entity_poly.pdbx_seq_one_letter_code
_entity_poly.pdbx_strand_id
1 'polypeptide(L)'
;MEKQKNGELSRMFGYAGKFHVLTVLGCVLSGISTILSMLPFVCIWLVIRDLIQAFAAGDISLATGSAHYAWMAVVFATASILIYFIALNCTHLAAFRTATNMRKSAIHHIVTLPLGYFSQNASGRLRNIIDDNAGLTEGFLAHQLPDLTGAAVMPVAVIILIFLFDWRLGICCLIPMGISVIFLKQMMGGDNAQFMGKYMTALETMNKEAVEYIRGIPVVKVFQQTIYSFKNFHAAIEEYEKFASGYALKCRIPLTGFTVTLNGTFVLLIPVAMFILSGVSGQAAYENVVLDFLFYSLFTPVCATMMNRIMFASEQLMAAKSAVSRVDEILQEKPLKEPEHPLIPADASIVFSDVSFAYPGAKEKALDHISFEVPTGKTVALVGASGSGKSTAASLIPRFYDVQSGSVTIGGVNVRNIEKQELMKRVAFVFQNACLFKDTLMNNIKAARPDATREEVLKAADEAQCKDIIDRLPDGLDTLVGTGGTYLSGGENQRIALARAILKDAPIIVLDEATAFADAENEHQIQLAFERLTQNKTVMMIAHRLSTIQDADLILVFKEGQIAERGTHEELVALNGIYSSMWKDYQTSIAWKVGKEDEQHD
;
A
#
# COMPACT_ATOMS: atom_id res chain seq x y z
N MET A 1 9.45 -16.01 -14.90
CA MET A 1 9.77 -17.04 -13.87
C MET A 1 11.22 -17.01 -13.33
N GLU A 2 12.10 -16.12 -13.80
CA GLU A 2 13.52 -16.06 -13.31
C GLU A 2 13.74 -15.15 -12.08
N LYS A 3 12.82 -14.25 -11.74
CA LYS A 3 12.98 -13.30 -10.61
C LYS A 3 12.73 -13.90 -9.21
N GLN A 4 12.24 -15.12 -9.10
CA GLN A 4 11.90 -15.75 -7.80
C GLN A 4 13.12 -16.37 -7.06
N LYS A 5 14.30 -16.44 -7.67
CA LYS A 5 15.53 -17.03 -7.07
C LYS A 5 16.36 -16.04 -6.25
N ASN A 6 16.11 -14.73 -6.38
CA ASN A 6 16.88 -13.73 -5.63
C ASN A 6 16.18 -13.43 -4.30
N GLY A 7 16.93 -13.49 -3.19
CA GLY A 7 16.40 -13.15 -1.85
C GLY A 7 15.85 -11.71 -1.80
N GLU A 8 14.98 -11.41 -0.83
CA GLU A 8 14.30 -10.10 -0.71
C GLU A 8 15.28 -8.92 -0.66
N LEU A 9 16.46 -9.10 -0.05
CA LEU A 9 17.53 -8.09 -0.04
C LEU A 9 18.03 -7.77 -1.45
N SER A 10 18.22 -8.81 -2.30
CA SER A 10 18.64 -8.60 -3.70
C SER A 10 17.59 -7.82 -4.50
N ARG A 11 16.31 -8.01 -4.19
CA ARG A 11 15.20 -7.25 -4.81
C ARG A 11 15.19 -5.79 -4.36
N MET A 12 15.46 -5.51 -3.07
CA MET A 12 15.64 -4.14 -2.57
C MET A 12 16.74 -3.40 -3.35
N PHE A 13 17.90 -4.05 -3.55
CA PHE A 13 18.98 -3.49 -4.35
C PHE A 13 18.60 -3.35 -5.84
N GLY A 14 17.72 -4.20 -6.36
CA GLY A 14 17.16 -4.07 -7.70
C GLY A 14 16.38 -2.75 -7.89
N TYR A 15 15.58 -2.36 -6.90
CA TYR A 15 14.89 -1.06 -6.92
C TYR A 15 15.83 0.14 -6.79
N ALA A 16 16.99 -0.02 -6.12
CA ALA A 16 17.99 1.03 -6.01
C ALA A 16 18.59 1.42 -7.38
N GLY A 17 18.59 0.51 -8.37
CA GLY A 17 19.19 0.74 -9.68
C GLY A 17 20.66 1.14 -9.53
N LYS A 18 21.08 2.22 -10.17
CA LYS A 18 22.47 2.73 -10.10
C LYS A 18 22.88 3.22 -8.70
N PHE A 19 21.91 3.53 -7.84
CA PHE A 19 22.18 4.07 -6.50
C PHE A 19 22.60 2.99 -5.48
N HIS A 20 22.53 1.69 -5.84
CA HIS A 20 23.06 0.63 -4.98
C HIS A 20 24.52 0.83 -4.60
N VAL A 21 25.33 1.48 -5.50
CA VAL A 21 26.72 1.80 -5.22
C VAL A 21 26.86 2.74 -4.01
N LEU A 22 25.95 3.73 -3.87
CA LEU A 22 25.94 4.61 -2.71
C LEU A 22 25.56 3.87 -1.42
N THR A 23 24.66 2.89 -1.50
CA THR A 23 24.34 2.04 -0.35
C THR A 23 25.56 1.26 0.11
N VAL A 24 26.29 0.63 -0.83
CA VAL A 24 27.51 -0.13 -0.52
C VAL A 24 28.60 0.80 0.04
N LEU A 25 28.81 1.97 -0.58
CA LEU A 25 29.77 2.96 -0.09
C LEU A 25 29.43 3.42 1.33
N GLY A 26 28.16 3.73 1.60
CA GLY A 26 27.71 4.12 2.93
C GLY A 26 27.93 3.01 3.97
N CYS A 27 27.67 1.75 3.62
CA CYS A 27 27.96 0.60 4.47
C CYS A 27 29.47 0.46 4.77
N VAL A 28 30.34 0.61 3.78
CA VAL A 28 31.79 0.56 3.96
C VAL A 28 32.27 1.71 4.85
N LEU A 29 31.80 2.93 4.59
CA LEU A 29 32.13 4.10 5.41
C LEU A 29 31.63 3.94 6.87
N SER A 30 30.45 3.36 7.08
CA SER A 30 29.94 3.06 8.42
C SER A 30 30.85 2.05 9.15
N GLY A 31 31.32 1.01 8.46
CA GLY A 31 32.31 0.08 9.01
C GLY A 31 33.63 0.77 9.41
N ILE A 32 34.16 1.65 8.53
CA ILE A 32 35.37 2.42 8.83
C ILE A 32 35.15 3.37 10.03
N SER A 33 34.01 4.05 10.07
CA SER A 33 33.63 4.90 11.19
C SER A 33 33.58 4.13 12.52
N THR A 34 33.03 2.91 12.49
CA THR A 34 32.97 2.05 13.68
C THR A 34 34.37 1.70 14.19
N ILE A 35 35.32 1.36 13.32
CA ILE A 35 36.71 1.11 13.70
C ILE A 35 37.34 2.38 14.32
N LEU A 36 37.19 3.52 13.65
CA LEU A 36 37.71 4.80 14.14
C LEU A 36 37.12 5.21 15.49
N SER A 37 35.85 4.89 15.75
CA SER A 37 35.18 5.19 17.02
C SER A 37 35.72 4.41 18.22
N MET A 38 36.50 3.36 17.99
CA MET A 38 37.15 2.57 19.04
C MET A 38 38.52 3.14 19.43
N LEU A 39 39.22 3.81 18.51
CA LEU A 39 40.57 4.35 18.75
C LEU A 39 40.64 5.36 19.89
N PRO A 40 39.65 6.22 20.15
CA PRO A 40 39.63 7.09 21.32
C PRO A 40 39.80 6.33 22.65
N PHE A 41 39.23 5.10 22.77
CA PHE A 41 39.38 4.29 23.99
C PHE A 41 40.81 3.81 24.19
N VAL A 42 41.49 3.47 23.09
CA VAL A 42 42.93 3.14 23.10
C VAL A 42 43.75 4.37 23.49
N CYS A 43 43.42 5.54 22.97
CA CYS A 43 44.09 6.80 23.31
C CYS A 43 43.88 7.17 24.79
N ILE A 44 42.66 6.97 25.33
CA ILE A 44 42.37 7.19 26.76
C ILE A 44 43.20 6.23 27.61
N TRP A 45 43.32 4.96 27.22
CA TRP A 45 44.19 4.01 27.89
C TRP A 45 45.65 4.49 27.93
N LEU A 46 46.19 5.02 26.80
CA LEU A 46 47.54 5.58 26.73
C LEU A 46 47.72 6.79 27.67
N VAL A 47 46.70 7.68 27.74
CA VAL A 47 46.70 8.81 28.68
C VAL A 47 46.79 8.32 30.13
N ILE A 48 45.93 7.34 30.48
CA ILE A 48 45.89 6.79 31.83
C ILE A 48 47.21 6.10 32.16
N ARG A 49 47.80 5.37 31.22
CA ARG A 49 49.11 4.72 31.39
C ARG A 49 50.20 5.76 31.70
N ASP A 50 50.32 6.83 30.93
CA ASP A 50 51.31 7.89 31.15
C ASP A 50 51.10 8.57 32.50
N LEU A 51 49.86 8.83 32.90
CA LEU A 51 49.55 9.42 34.21
C LEU A 51 49.89 8.47 35.39
N ILE A 52 49.60 7.19 35.31
CA ILE A 52 49.96 6.22 36.33
C ILE A 52 51.49 6.10 36.47
N GLN A 53 52.21 6.05 35.35
CA GLN A 53 53.69 5.99 35.36
C GLN A 53 54.31 7.24 35.93
N ALA A 54 53.82 8.44 35.62
CA ALA A 54 54.26 9.69 36.17
C ALA A 54 53.97 9.81 37.66
N PHE A 55 52.79 9.34 38.11
CA PHE A 55 52.40 9.31 39.51
C PHE A 55 53.31 8.34 40.33
N ALA A 56 53.57 7.14 39.75
CA ALA A 56 54.48 6.16 40.39
C ALA A 56 55.92 6.70 40.52
N ALA A 57 56.37 7.56 39.58
CA ALA A 57 57.67 8.24 39.65
C ALA A 57 57.67 9.45 40.60
N GLY A 58 56.52 9.85 41.15
CA GLY A 58 56.38 11.01 42.05
C GLY A 58 56.43 12.38 41.34
N ASP A 59 56.42 12.43 40.01
CA ASP A 59 56.51 13.68 39.25
C ASP A 59 55.52 13.64 38.06
N ILE A 60 54.41 14.36 38.19
CA ILE A 60 53.37 14.50 37.15
C ILE A 60 53.88 15.14 35.88
N SER A 61 54.96 15.93 35.92
CA SER A 61 55.56 16.56 34.75
C SER A 61 56.12 15.55 33.75
N LEU A 62 56.33 14.30 34.15
CA LEU A 62 56.77 13.19 33.30
C LEU A 62 55.69 12.67 32.36
N ALA A 63 54.42 13.02 32.59
CA ALA A 63 53.28 12.61 31.69
C ALA A 63 53.25 13.45 30.41
N THR A 64 54.36 13.56 29.70
CA THR A 64 54.54 14.44 28.52
C THR A 64 53.71 13.99 27.29
N GLY A 65 53.38 12.69 27.20
CA GLY A 65 52.59 12.11 26.13
C GLY A 65 51.08 12.31 26.27
N SER A 66 50.60 12.56 27.46
CA SER A 66 49.16 12.59 27.79
C SER A 66 48.37 13.60 26.96
N ALA A 67 48.92 14.83 26.78
CA ALA A 67 48.26 15.86 25.96
C ALA A 67 48.17 15.44 24.47
N HIS A 68 49.20 14.80 23.94
CA HIS A 68 49.21 14.29 22.56
C HIS A 68 48.16 13.21 22.36
N TYR A 69 48.10 12.22 23.23
CA TYR A 69 47.09 11.13 23.15
C TYR A 69 45.67 11.66 23.36
N ALA A 70 45.46 12.65 24.23
CA ALA A 70 44.17 13.30 24.39
C ALA A 70 43.69 13.98 23.12
N TRP A 71 44.59 14.74 22.44
CA TRP A 71 44.26 15.33 21.16
C TRP A 71 44.02 14.29 20.06
N MET A 72 44.80 13.21 20.03
CA MET A 72 44.51 12.08 19.11
C MET A 72 43.15 11.48 19.34
N ALA A 73 42.71 11.30 20.58
CA ALA A 73 41.37 10.82 20.90
C ALA A 73 40.28 11.73 20.33
N VAL A 74 40.44 13.05 20.46
CA VAL A 74 39.51 14.03 19.89
C VAL A 74 39.50 13.95 18.35
N VAL A 75 40.67 13.85 17.72
CA VAL A 75 40.80 13.74 16.26
C VAL A 75 40.09 12.48 15.75
N PHE A 76 40.35 11.30 16.36
CA PHE A 76 39.70 10.06 15.96
C PHE A 76 38.18 10.07 16.18
N ALA A 77 37.71 10.61 17.31
CA ALA A 77 36.30 10.75 17.58
C ALA A 77 35.61 11.66 16.56
N THR A 78 36.21 12.81 16.27
CA THR A 78 35.68 13.76 15.27
C THR A 78 35.69 13.15 13.87
N ALA A 79 36.79 12.49 13.47
CA ALA A 79 36.89 11.82 12.17
C ALA A 79 35.83 10.71 12.03
N SER A 80 35.62 9.92 13.08
CA SER A 80 34.57 8.89 13.10
C SER A 80 33.18 9.50 12.85
N ILE A 81 32.83 10.57 13.57
CA ILE A 81 31.53 11.25 13.39
C ILE A 81 31.38 11.81 11.97
N LEU A 82 32.40 12.46 11.43
CA LEU A 82 32.37 13.02 10.08
C LEU A 82 32.20 11.93 9.02
N ILE A 83 32.94 10.83 9.13
CA ILE A 83 32.82 9.69 8.21
C ILE A 83 31.45 9.04 8.32
N TYR A 84 30.90 8.88 9.53
CA TYR A 84 29.56 8.35 9.72
C TYR A 84 28.49 9.27 9.13
N PHE A 85 28.65 10.59 9.27
CA PHE A 85 27.77 11.57 8.63
C PHE A 85 27.77 11.43 7.09
N ILE A 86 28.96 11.26 6.48
CA ILE A 86 29.07 11.02 5.03
C ILE A 86 28.43 9.69 4.66
N ALA A 87 28.61 8.64 5.46
CA ALA A 87 27.99 7.33 5.28
C ALA A 87 26.47 7.43 5.25
N LEU A 88 25.88 8.14 6.24
CA LEU A 88 24.44 8.36 6.30
C LEU A 88 23.93 9.16 5.11
N ASN A 89 24.63 10.21 4.66
CA ASN A 89 24.22 10.95 3.46
C ASN A 89 24.15 10.04 2.22
N CYS A 90 25.13 9.16 2.04
CA CYS A 90 25.14 8.19 0.95
C CYS A 90 23.94 7.22 1.03
N THR A 91 23.68 6.65 2.22
CA THR A 91 22.59 5.69 2.42
C THR A 91 21.22 6.35 2.31
N HIS A 92 21.02 7.56 2.84
CA HIS A 92 19.78 8.32 2.71
C HIS A 92 19.45 8.64 1.25
N LEU A 93 20.43 9.13 0.48
CA LEU A 93 20.20 9.43 -0.94
C LEU A 93 19.80 8.16 -1.73
N ALA A 94 20.47 7.04 -1.45
CA ALA A 94 20.13 5.76 -2.06
C ALA A 94 18.75 5.27 -1.62
N ALA A 95 18.41 5.38 -0.34
CA ALA A 95 17.14 4.95 0.23
C ALA A 95 15.95 5.72 -0.35
N PHE A 96 16.04 7.06 -0.42
CA PHE A 96 15.01 7.91 -1.05
C PHE A 96 14.79 7.54 -2.52
N ARG A 97 15.86 7.27 -3.26
CA ARG A 97 15.75 6.84 -4.67
C ARG A 97 15.12 5.44 -4.78
N THR A 98 15.48 4.53 -3.89
CA THR A 98 14.91 3.18 -3.84
C THR A 98 13.40 3.23 -3.57
N ALA A 99 12.96 3.96 -2.54
CA ALA A 99 11.55 4.14 -2.20
C ALA A 99 10.78 4.81 -3.35
N THR A 100 11.35 5.84 -3.97
CA THR A 100 10.75 6.50 -5.14
C THR A 100 10.58 5.54 -6.31
N ASN A 101 11.59 4.71 -6.60
CA ASN A 101 11.52 3.73 -7.68
C ASN A 101 10.51 2.62 -7.38
N MET A 102 10.42 2.17 -6.12
CA MET A 102 9.37 1.22 -5.69
C MET A 102 7.98 1.78 -5.95
N ARG A 103 7.71 3.02 -5.50
CA ARG A 103 6.43 3.70 -5.73
C ARG A 103 6.12 3.82 -7.21
N LYS A 104 7.10 4.29 -8.01
CA LYS A 104 6.94 4.43 -9.47
C LYS A 104 6.65 3.09 -10.14
N SER A 105 7.38 2.03 -9.80
CA SER A 105 7.18 0.70 -10.38
C SER A 105 5.80 0.15 -10.04
N ALA A 106 5.36 0.30 -8.78
CA ALA A 106 4.04 -0.14 -8.34
C ALA A 106 2.91 0.64 -9.05
N ILE A 107 3.00 1.98 -9.09
CA ILE A 107 1.99 2.83 -9.76
C ILE A 107 1.94 2.55 -11.25
N HIS A 108 3.10 2.44 -11.93
CA HIS A 108 3.15 2.12 -13.36
C HIS A 108 2.49 0.77 -13.66
N HIS A 109 2.75 -0.23 -12.82
CA HIS A 109 2.16 -1.55 -12.99
C HIS A 109 0.66 -1.54 -12.72
N ILE A 110 0.21 -0.87 -11.66
CA ILE A 110 -1.21 -0.77 -11.30
C ILE A 110 -2.03 -0.18 -12.44
N VAL A 111 -1.52 0.84 -13.15
CA VAL A 111 -2.21 1.45 -14.30
C VAL A 111 -2.40 0.45 -15.45
N THR A 112 -1.57 -0.59 -15.56
CA THR A 112 -1.71 -1.63 -16.60
C THR A 112 -2.73 -2.71 -16.22
N LEU A 113 -3.09 -2.83 -14.94
CA LEU A 113 -4.04 -3.84 -14.46
C LEU A 113 -5.47 -3.56 -14.94
N PRO A 114 -6.30 -4.59 -15.07
CA PRO A 114 -7.70 -4.43 -15.44
C PRO A 114 -8.48 -3.70 -14.34
N LEU A 115 -9.53 -2.96 -14.74
CA LEU A 115 -10.36 -2.23 -13.76
C LEU A 115 -10.98 -3.15 -12.72
N GLY A 116 -11.23 -4.39 -13.07
CA GLY A 116 -11.72 -5.43 -12.14
C GLY A 116 -10.82 -5.69 -10.94
N TYR A 117 -9.53 -5.43 -11.05
CA TYR A 117 -8.59 -5.50 -9.91
C TYR A 117 -8.96 -4.48 -8.82
N PHE A 118 -9.38 -3.28 -9.21
CA PHE A 118 -9.70 -2.20 -8.28
C PHE A 118 -11.04 -2.39 -7.56
N SER A 119 -11.96 -3.15 -8.13
CA SER A 119 -13.23 -3.48 -7.45
C SER A 119 -13.03 -4.38 -6.23
N GLN A 120 -11.96 -5.19 -6.23
CA GLN A 120 -11.60 -6.09 -5.14
C GLN A 120 -10.58 -5.49 -4.16
N ASN A 121 -9.83 -4.48 -4.59
CA ASN A 121 -8.78 -3.86 -3.81
C ASN A 121 -9.11 -2.40 -3.49
N ALA A 122 -9.52 -2.14 -2.26
CA ALA A 122 -9.82 -0.79 -1.81
C ALA A 122 -8.63 0.16 -2.01
N SER A 123 -8.88 1.38 -2.49
CA SER A 123 -7.86 2.40 -2.76
C SER A 123 -6.97 2.70 -1.56
N GLY A 124 -7.52 2.68 -0.34
CA GLY A 124 -6.77 2.85 0.90
C GLY A 124 -5.76 1.73 1.15
N ARG A 125 -6.11 0.46 0.82
CA ARG A 125 -5.18 -0.68 0.91
C ARG A 125 -4.02 -0.53 -0.08
N LEU A 126 -4.31 -0.17 -1.33
CA LEU A 126 -3.28 0.02 -2.35
C LEU A 126 -2.32 1.16 -1.99
N ARG A 127 -2.86 2.28 -1.50
CA ARG A 127 -2.05 3.39 -0.99
C ARG A 127 -1.11 2.94 0.13
N ASN A 128 -1.64 2.23 1.14
CA ASN A 128 -0.85 1.70 2.25
C ASN A 128 0.28 0.79 1.74
N ILE A 129 -0.03 -0.15 0.83
CA ILE A 129 0.99 -1.04 0.27
C ILE A 129 2.08 -0.24 -0.48
N ILE A 130 1.74 0.79 -1.22
CA ILE A 130 2.70 1.56 -2.01
C ILE A 130 3.52 2.52 -1.14
N ASP A 131 2.87 3.31 -0.28
CA ASP A 131 3.53 4.39 0.47
C ASP A 131 4.21 3.87 1.74
N ASP A 132 3.48 3.14 2.58
CA ASP A 132 3.99 2.73 3.90
C ASP A 132 5.09 1.68 3.75
N ASN A 133 4.94 0.71 2.82
CA ASN A 133 5.99 -0.29 2.61
C ASN A 133 7.24 0.31 1.93
N ALA A 134 7.09 1.28 1.04
CA ALA A 134 8.24 2.01 0.51
C ALA A 134 8.97 2.80 1.61
N GLY A 135 8.22 3.40 2.56
CA GLY A 135 8.77 4.08 3.73
C GLY A 135 9.52 3.15 4.68
N LEU A 136 8.98 1.96 4.96
CA LEU A 136 9.66 0.93 5.77
C LEU A 136 10.98 0.49 5.12
N THR A 137 10.98 0.29 3.80
CA THR A 137 12.20 -0.06 3.04
C THR A 137 13.23 1.06 3.07
N GLU A 138 12.77 2.32 2.95
CA GLU A 138 13.61 3.52 3.06
C GLU A 138 14.27 3.61 4.43
N GLY A 139 13.51 3.51 5.52
CA GLY A 139 14.02 3.57 6.90
C GLY A 139 15.08 2.50 7.17
N PHE A 140 14.86 1.28 6.68
CA PHE A 140 15.83 0.21 6.81
C PHE A 140 17.14 0.52 6.05
N LEU A 141 17.06 0.92 4.79
CA LEU A 141 18.25 1.20 3.96
C LEU A 141 19.00 2.45 4.44
N ALA A 142 18.30 3.47 4.92
CA ALA A 142 18.89 4.72 5.36
C ALA A 142 19.67 4.58 6.68
N HIS A 143 19.10 3.90 7.66
CA HIS A 143 19.60 3.87 9.04
C HIS A 143 20.07 2.48 9.47
N GLN A 144 19.22 1.46 9.31
CA GLN A 144 19.48 0.15 9.91
C GLN A 144 20.59 -0.63 9.19
N LEU A 145 20.66 -0.54 7.88
CA LEU A 145 21.65 -1.26 7.10
C LEU A 145 23.10 -0.78 7.36
N PRO A 146 23.41 0.54 7.38
CA PRO A 146 24.73 1.01 7.76
C PRO A 146 25.07 0.70 9.24
N ASP A 147 24.09 0.80 10.15
CA ASP A 147 24.29 0.44 11.56
C ASP A 147 24.59 -1.05 11.73
N LEU A 148 23.88 -1.92 11.01
CA LEU A 148 24.11 -3.37 11.01
C LEU A 148 25.52 -3.71 10.48
N THR A 149 25.97 -3.00 9.44
CA THR A 149 27.33 -3.18 8.87
C THR A 149 28.40 -2.77 9.89
N GLY A 150 28.23 -1.63 10.54
CA GLY A 150 29.11 -1.18 11.63
C GLY A 150 29.14 -2.19 12.78
N ALA A 151 27.95 -2.66 13.20
CA ALA A 151 27.83 -3.66 14.26
C ALA A 151 28.44 -5.02 13.88
N ALA A 152 28.45 -5.41 12.61
CA ALA A 152 29.08 -6.64 12.14
C ALA A 152 30.62 -6.56 12.15
N VAL A 153 31.21 -5.37 12.01
CA VAL A 153 32.65 -5.14 12.09
C VAL A 153 33.14 -5.24 13.55
N MET A 154 32.28 -4.91 14.51
CA MET A 154 32.61 -4.83 15.93
C MET A 154 33.22 -6.12 16.53
N PRO A 155 32.67 -7.34 16.32
CA PRO A 155 33.26 -8.56 16.88
C PRO A 155 34.70 -8.79 16.43
N VAL A 156 35.01 -8.45 15.16
CA VAL A 156 36.37 -8.59 14.60
C VAL A 156 37.32 -7.62 15.31
N ALA A 157 36.90 -6.37 15.48
CA ALA A 157 37.70 -5.37 16.18
C ALA A 157 37.92 -5.72 17.66
N VAL A 158 36.90 -6.25 18.34
CA VAL A 158 37.01 -6.73 19.74
C VAL A 158 38.01 -7.88 19.84
N ILE A 159 38.00 -8.84 18.93
CA ILE A 159 38.98 -9.94 18.90
C ILE A 159 40.40 -9.39 18.73
N ILE A 160 40.62 -8.43 17.83
CA ILE A 160 41.94 -7.79 17.65
C ILE A 160 42.37 -7.10 18.95
N LEU A 161 41.49 -6.37 19.61
CA LEU A 161 41.80 -5.67 20.87
C LEU A 161 42.14 -6.64 22.00
N ILE A 162 41.53 -7.82 22.05
CA ILE A 162 41.85 -8.87 23.04
C ILE A 162 43.32 -9.34 22.92
N PHE A 163 43.88 -9.40 21.71
CA PHE A 163 45.29 -9.75 21.53
C PHE A 163 46.27 -8.59 21.84
N LEU A 164 45.80 -7.34 21.86
CA LEU A 164 46.61 -6.16 22.17
C LEU A 164 46.67 -5.86 23.67
N PHE A 165 45.65 -6.27 24.43
CA PHE A 165 45.50 -6.06 25.87
C PHE A 165 45.47 -7.43 26.59
N ASP A 166 45.29 -7.45 27.91
CA ASP A 166 45.24 -8.71 28.66
C ASP A 166 44.09 -9.61 28.15
N TRP A 167 44.45 -10.72 27.51
CA TRP A 167 43.50 -11.65 26.90
C TRP A 167 42.55 -12.31 27.93
N ARG A 168 42.96 -12.44 29.20
CA ARG A 168 42.16 -13.04 30.30
C ARG A 168 40.96 -12.15 30.60
N LEU A 169 41.19 -10.84 30.73
CA LEU A 169 40.14 -9.86 30.92
C LEU A 169 39.25 -9.73 29.63
N GLY A 170 39.85 -9.82 28.46
CA GLY A 170 39.15 -9.83 27.20
C GLY A 170 38.16 -10.99 27.06
N ILE A 171 38.55 -12.20 27.46
CA ILE A 171 37.64 -13.35 27.50
C ILE A 171 36.45 -13.10 28.43
N CYS A 172 36.67 -12.45 29.59
CA CYS A 172 35.59 -12.07 30.48
C CYS A 172 34.55 -11.13 29.85
N CYS A 173 34.94 -10.32 28.86
CA CYS A 173 34.01 -9.51 28.07
C CYS A 173 33.31 -10.32 26.97
N LEU A 174 34.00 -11.28 26.34
CA LEU A 174 33.43 -12.11 25.27
C LEU A 174 32.39 -13.13 25.77
N ILE A 175 32.56 -13.69 26.96
CA ILE A 175 31.63 -14.69 27.51
C ILE A 175 30.20 -14.14 27.59
N PRO A 176 29.94 -12.99 28.26
CA PRO A 176 28.60 -12.39 28.31
C PRO A 176 28.05 -12.01 26.92
N MET A 177 28.91 -11.52 26.03
CA MET A 177 28.49 -11.25 24.63
C MET A 177 28.05 -12.52 23.90
N GLY A 178 28.81 -13.61 24.04
CA GLY A 178 28.45 -14.92 23.44
C GLY A 178 27.14 -15.47 24.02
N ILE A 179 26.94 -15.38 25.32
CA ILE A 179 25.70 -15.79 25.97
C ILE A 179 24.53 -14.90 25.50
N SER A 180 24.74 -13.59 25.38
CA SER A 180 23.70 -12.69 24.89
C SER A 180 23.27 -13.00 23.45
N VAL A 181 24.20 -13.43 22.58
CA VAL A 181 23.88 -13.90 21.21
C VAL A 181 23.01 -15.16 21.24
N ILE A 182 23.25 -16.08 22.20
CA ILE A 182 22.41 -17.28 22.36
C ILE A 182 20.97 -16.88 22.73
N PHE A 183 20.79 -15.96 23.69
CA PHE A 183 19.48 -15.44 24.06
C PHE A 183 18.80 -14.71 22.89
N LEU A 184 19.55 -13.91 22.13
CA LEU A 184 19.04 -13.24 20.93
C LEU A 184 18.54 -14.24 19.89
N LYS A 185 19.32 -15.30 19.65
CA LYS A 185 18.93 -16.38 18.73
C LYS A 185 17.68 -17.12 19.21
N GLN A 186 17.56 -17.35 20.52
CA GLN A 186 16.38 -17.97 21.11
C GLN A 186 15.14 -17.07 21.00
N MET A 187 15.30 -15.75 21.15
CA MET A 187 14.22 -14.78 21.00
C MET A 187 13.69 -14.73 19.56
N MET A 188 14.58 -14.81 18.56
CA MET A 188 14.24 -14.63 17.14
C MET A 188 13.93 -15.94 16.40
N GLY A 189 14.25 -17.10 16.97
CA GLY A 189 14.13 -18.39 16.30
C GLY A 189 12.97 -19.25 16.80
N GLY A 190 12.73 -20.37 16.11
CA GLY A 190 11.80 -21.42 16.52
C GLY A 190 10.36 -20.95 16.71
N ASP A 191 9.76 -21.40 17.82
CA ASP A 191 8.36 -21.08 18.17
C ASP A 191 8.09 -19.58 18.33
N ASN A 192 9.11 -18.78 18.75
CA ASN A 192 8.95 -17.35 18.93
C ASN A 192 8.73 -16.61 17.61
N ALA A 193 9.38 -17.05 16.53
CA ALA A 193 9.16 -16.50 15.18
C ALA A 193 7.73 -16.77 14.68
N GLN A 194 7.17 -17.94 14.98
CA GLN A 194 5.77 -18.26 14.66
C GLN A 194 4.79 -17.40 15.47
N PHE A 195 5.09 -17.20 16.76
CA PHE A 195 4.28 -16.32 17.62
C PHE A 195 4.32 -14.87 17.15
N MET A 196 5.48 -14.37 16.73
CA MET A 196 5.63 -13.05 16.13
C MET A 196 4.77 -12.92 14.85
N GLY A 197 4.77 -13.94 14.01
CA GLY A 197 3.90 -13.98 12.82
C GLY A 197 2.42 -13.87 13.18
N LYS A 198 1.95 -14.64 14.16
CA LYS A 198 0.55 -14.59 14.64
C LYS A 198 0.22 -13.23 15.27
N TYR A 199 1.12 -12.66 16.06
CA TYR A 199 0.99 -11.32 16.63
C TYR A 199 0.81 -10.26 15.54
N MET A 200 1.66 -10.28 14.50
CA MET A 200 1.57 -9.32 13.38
C MET A 200 0.27 -9.47 12.60
N THR A 201 -0.19 -10.70 12.37
CA THR A 201 -1.48 -10.97 11.70
C THR A 201 -2.66 -10.47 12.53
N ALA A 202 -2.64 -10.72 13.84
CA ALA A 202 -3.69 -10.24 14.75
C ALA A 202 -3.71 -8.70 14.83
N LEU A 203 -2.55 -8.03 14.83
CA LEU A 203 -2.43 -6.58 14.77
C LEU A 203 -3.03 -6.02 13.47
N GLU A 204 -2.74 -6.64 12.33
CA GLU A 204 -3.29 -6.24 11.03
C GLU A 204 -4.82 -6.40 11.01
N THR A 205 -5.33 -7.51 11.52
CA THR A 205 -6.79 -7.77 11.64
C THR A 205 -7.45 -6.74 12.54
N MET A 206 -6.88 -6.48 13.71
CA MET A 206 -7.40 -5.46 14.64
C MET A 206 -7.44 -4.07 14.00
N ASN A 207 -6.37 -3.68 13.30
CA ASN A 207 -6.32 -2.38 12.60
C ASN A 207 -7.37 -2.28 11.49
N LYS A 208 -7.61 -3.37 10.74
CA LYS A 208 -8.67 -3.42 9.72
C LYS A 208 -10.05 -3.22 10.33
N GLU A 209 -10.37 -3.96 11.39
CA GLU A 209 -11.65 -3.86 12.08
C GLU A 209 -11.83 -2.49 12.79
N ALA A 210 -10.73 -1.90 13.30
CA ALA A 210 -10.75 -0.55 13.85
C ALA A 210 -11.13 0.52 12.82
N VAL A 211 -10.59 0.42 11.59
CA VAL A 211 -10.94 1.34 10.49
C VAL A 211 -12.43 1.21 10.13
N GLU A 212 -12.96 -0.03 10.10
CA GLU A 212 -14.37 -0.29 9.84
C GLU A 212 -15.25 0.29 10.95
N TYR A 213 -14.86 0.09 12.21
CA TYR A 213 -15.55 0.71 13.36
C TYR A 213 -15.58 2.24 13.27
N ILE A 214 -14.45 2.89 12.94
CA ILE A 214 -14.37 4.35 12.79
C ILE A 214 -15.30 4.83 11.67
N ARG A 215 -15.38 4.13 10.55
CA ARG A 215 -16.34 4.44 9.47
C ARG A 215 -17.78 4.30 9.92
N GLY A 216 -18.07 3.38 10.83
CA GLY A 216 -19.37 3.14 11.42
C GLY A 216 -19.73 4.08 12.59
N ILE A 217 -18.85 4.98 13.05
CA ILE A 217 -19.10 5.88 14.20
C ILE A 217 -20.43 6.65 14.09
N PRO A 218 -20.87 7.18 12.93
CA PRO A 218 -22.17 7.84 12.84
C PRO A 218 -23.33 6.91 13.23
N VAL A 219 -23.28 5.65 12.79
CA VAL A 219 -24.27 4.62 13.15
C VAL A 219 -24.22 4.31 14.65
N VAL A 220 -22.99 4.14 15.19
CA VAL A 220 -22.76 3.92 16.63
C VAL A 220 -23.38 5.03 17.46
N LYS A 221 -23.17 6.29 17.08
CA LYS A 221 -23.70 7.46 17.81
C LYS A 221 -25.22 7.56 17.72
N VAL A 222 -25.77 7.38 16.52
CA VAL A 222 -27.23 7.49 16.31
C VAL A 222 -27.98 6.39 17.07
N PHE A 223 -27.48 5.18 17.06
CA PHE A 223 -28.13 4.03 17.70
C PHE A 223 -27.63 3.76 19.12
N GLN A 224 -26.79 4.64 19.69
CA GLN A 224 -26.23 4.54 21.05
C GLN A 224 -25.55 3.17 21.33
N GLN A 225 -24.90 2.61 20.30
CA GLN A 225 -24.21 1.34 20.41
C GLN A 225 -22.83 1.51 21.08
N THR A 226 -22.31 0.44 21.65
CA THR A 226 -20.97 0.39 22.26
C THR A 226 -20.03 -0.45 21.42
N ILE A 227 -18.72 -0.42 21.73
CA ILE A 227 -17.71 -1.25 21.09
C ILE A 227 -18.06 -2.75 21.18
N TYR A 228 -18.73 -3.19 22.27
CA TYR A 228 -19.17 -4.58 22.45
C TYR A 228 -20.24 -5.00 21.47
N SER A 229 -20.96 -4.06 20.86
CA SER A 229 -21.93 -4.34 19.80
C SER A 229 -21.26 -4.68 18.47
N PHE A 230 -20.00 -4.28 18.29
CA PHE A 230 -19.15 -4.63 17.15
C PHE A 230 -18.32 -5.89 17.46
N LYS A 231 -18.99 -7.04 17.46
CA LYS A 231 -18.41 -8.34 17.85
C LYS A 231 -17.09 -8.66 17.15
N ASN A 232 -16.95 -8.33 15.86
CA ASN A 232 -15.73 -8.59 15.10
C ASN A 232 -14.54 -7.76 15.60
N PHE A 233 -14.74 -6.47 15.88
CA PHE A 233 -13.68 -5.61 16.41
C PHE A 233 -13.29 -6.02 17.83
N HIS A 234 -14.27 -6.35 18.68
CA HIS A 234 -13.99 -6.85 20.04
C HIS A 234 -13.20 -8.17 19.99
N ALA A 235 -13.62 -9.11 19.16
CA ALA A 235 -12.91 -10.38 18.99
C ALA A 235 -11.47 -10.17 18.45
N ALA A 236 -11.29 -9.23 17.53
CA ALA A 236 -9.96 -8.88 17.01
C ALA A 236 -9.06 -8.27 18.09
N ILE A 237 -9.60 -7.46 19.01
CA ILE A 237 -8.86 -6.93 20.18
C ILE A 237 -8.44 -8.07 21.11
N GLU A 238 -9.35 -8.99 21.43
CA GLU A 238 -9.04 -10.13 22.31
C GLU A 238 -7.99 -11.06 21.68
N GLU A 239 -8.09 -11.30 20.37
CA GLU A 239 -7.11 -12.10 19.65
C GLU A 239 -5.74 -11.42 19.62
N TYR A 240 -5.70 -10.10 19.38
CA TYR A 240 -4.47 -9.31 19.45
C TYR A 240 -3.87 -9.36 20.87
N GLU A 241 -4.66 -9.14 21.93
CA GLU A 241 -4.20 -9.23 23.31
C GLU A 241 -3.57 -10.59 23.62
N LYS A 242 -4.25 -11.66 23.21
CA LYS A 242 -3.77 -13.04 23.40
C LYS A 242 -2.40 -13.29 22.76
N PHE A 243 -2.21 -12.85 21.52
CA PHE A 243 -0.94 -13.04 20.83
C PHE A 243 0.13 -12.04 21.26
N ALA A 244 -0.23 -10.79 21.56
CA ALA A 244 0.69 -9.79 22.08
C ALA A 244 1.23 -10.19 23.46
N SER A 245 0.35 -10.51 24.40
CA SER A 245 0.74 -10.97 25.74
C SER A 245 1.50 -12.31 25.70
N GLY A 246 1.03 -13.24 24.85
CA GLY A 246 1.70 -14.52 24.65
C GLY A 246 3.13 -14.37 24.10
N TYR A 247 3.34 -13.48 23.13
CA TYR A 247 4.66 -13.16 22.61
C TYR A 247 5.54 -12.49 23.66
N ALA A 248 5.03 -11.48 24.36
CA ALA A 248 5.76 -10.78 25.42
C ALA A 248 6.20 -11.74 26.55
N LEU A 249 5.31 -12.64 26.98
CA LEU A 249 5.62 -13.63 28.01
C LEU A 249 6.67 -14.65 27.53
N LYS A 250 6.62 -15.10 26.27
CA LYS A 250 7.63 -15.99 25.69
C LYS A 250 8.98 -15.31 25.55
N CYS A 251 9.02 -14.05 25.14
CA CYS A 251 10.24 -13.27 24.99
C CYS A 251 10.81 -12.80 26.32
N ARG A 252 10.04 -12.83 27.44
CA ARG A 252 10.47 -12.31 28.73
C ARG A 252 11.81 -12.89 29.20
N ILE A 253 11.95 -14.20 29.22
CA ILE A 253 13.18 -14.86 29.69
C ILE A 253 14.35 -14.60 28.73
N PRO A 254 14.24 -14.81 27.39
CA PRO A 254 15.31 -14.49 26.46
C PRO A 254 15.73 -13.03 26.49
N LEU A 255 14.77 -12.09 26.49
CA LEU A 255 15.05 -10.65 26.51
C LEU A 255 15.71 -10.22 27.82
N THR A 256 15.20 -10.69 28.96
CA THR A 256 15.82 -10.42 30.28
C THR A 256 17.22 -11.03 30.34
N GLY A 257 17.39 -12.28 29.90
CA GLY A 257 18.68 -12.95 29.83
C GLY A 257 19.67 -12.20 28.94
N PHE A 258 19.24 -11.76 27.75
CA PHE A 258 20.04 -10.91 26.85
C PHE A 258 20.49 -9.63 27.58
N THR A 259 19.55 -8.88 28.15
CA THR A 259 19.82 -7.57 28.75
C THR A 259 20.72 -7.71 29.99
N VAL A 260 20.42 -8.67 30.90
CA VAL A 260 21.18 -8.90 32.11
C VAL A 260 22.59 -9.37 31.78
N THR A 261 22.74 -10.32 30.87
CA THR A 261 24.04 -10.86 30.47
C THR A 261 24.90 -9.80 29.82
N LEU A 262 24.32 -9.03 28.91
CA LEU A 262 25.02 -8.00 28.15
C LEU A 262 25.54 -6.86 29.06
N ASN A 263 24.73 -6.41 30.02
CA ASN A 263 25.10 -5.36 30.96
C ASN A 263 25.81 -5.89 32.20
N GLY A 264 25.75 -7.20 32.43
CA GLY A 264 26.36 -7.88 33.59
C GLY A 264 27.82 -8.25 33.41
N THR A 265 28.51 -7.76 32.38
CA THR A 265 29.93 -8.08 32.10
C THR A 265 30.85 -7.80 33.32
N PHE A 266 30.55 -6.76 34.10
CA PHE A 266 31.30 -6.41 35.30
C PHE A 266 31.23 -7.48 36.38
N VAL A 267 30.21 -8.31 36.42
CA VAL A 267 30.08 -9.45 37.36
C VAL A 267 31.21 -10.46 37.18
N LEU A 268 31.73 -10.61 35.97
CA LEU A 268 32.89 -11.46 35.66
C LEU A 268 34.19 -10.66 35.67
N LEU A 269 34.19 -9.46 35.14
CA LEU A 269 35.38 -8.65 34.93
C LEU A 269 36.03 -8.27 36.28
N ILE A 270 35.25 -7.85 37.29
CA ILE A 270 35.78 -7.41 38.59
C ILE A 270 36.41 -8.57 39.37
N PRO A 271 35.73 -9.72 39.62
CA PRO A 271 36.33 -10.82 40.35
C PRO A 271 37.59 -11.39 39.69
N VAL A 272 37.57 -11.50 38.34
CA VAL A 272 38.73 -12.01 37.60
C VAL A 272 39.89 -11.03 37.66
N ALA A 273 39.65 -9.73 37.53
CA ALA A 273 40.69 -8.72 37.72
C ALA A 273 41.31 -8.79 39.13
N MET A 274 40.47 -8.89 40.16
CA MET A 274 40.94 -9.05 41.55
C MET A 274 41.76 -10.34 41.75
N PHE A 275 41.29 -11.45 41.15
CA PHE A 275 42.03 -12.72 41.21
C PHE A 275 43.38 -12.60 40.51
N ILE A 276 43.46 -11.99 39.32
CA ILE A 276 44.73 -11.76 38.62
C ILE A 276 45.64 -10.86 39.47
N LEU A 277 45.13 -9.76 40.01
CA LEU A 277 45.89 -8.85 40.86
C LEU A 277 46.45 -9.53 42.10
N SER A 278 45.73 -10.48 42.71
CA SER A 278 46.20 -11.23 43.88
C SER A 278 47.38 -12.15 43.59
N GLY A 279 47.57 -12.57 42.35
CA GLY A 279 48.67 -13.43 41.90
C GLY A 279 49.85 -12.70 41.27
N VAL A 280 49.76 -11.38 41.10
CA VAL A 280 50.80 -10.57 40.45
C VAL A 280 51.82 -10.08 41.47
N SER A 281 53.10 -10.28 41.13
CA SER A 281 54.22 -9.78 41.90
C SER A 281 54.96 -8.70 41.14
N GLY A 282 55.10 -7.52 41.74
CA GLY A 282 55.82 -6.37 41.16
C GLY A 282 54.90 -5.24 40.69
N GLN A 283 55.32 -4.02 40.97
CA GLN A 283 54.53 -2.81 40.75
C GLN A 283 54.13 -2.61 39.27
N ALA A 284 55.08 -2.79 38.35
CA ALA A 284 54.81 -2.61 36.91
C ALA A 284 53.78 -3.62 36.37
N ALA A 285 53.78 -4.87 36.83
CA ALA A 285 52.82 -5.87 36.43
C ALA A 285 51.43 -5.59 37.04
N TYR A 286 51.36 -5.07 38.27
CA TYR A 286 50.13 -4.61 38.90
C TYR A 286 49.50 -3.43 38.13
N GLU A 287 50.31 -2.41 37.80
CA GLU A 287 49.87 -1.25 37.01
C GLU A 287 49.28 -1.65 35.68
N ASN A 288 49.91 -2.60 34.93
CA ASN A 288 49.39 -3.07 33.66
C ASN A 288 48.03 -3.75 33.79
N VAL A 289 47.82 -4.61 34.79
CA VAL A 289 46.52 -5.26 35.01
C VAL A 289 45.43 -4.23 35.33
N VAL A 290 45.74 -3.22 36.12
CA VAL A 290 44.82 -2.14 36.47
C VAL A 290 44.47 -1.33 35.21
N LEU A 291 45.47 -1.01 34.37
CA LEU A 291 45.28 -0.30 33.10
C LEU A 291 44.37 -1.08 32.16
N ASP A 292 44.61 -2.36 31.96
CA ASP A 292 43.81 -3.20 31.10
C ASP A 292 42.37 -3.41 31.63
N PHE A 293 42.23 -3.52 32.98
CA PHE A 293 40.91 -3.53 33.60
C PHE A 293 40.14 -2.23 33.35
N LEU A 294 40.80 -1.07 33.45
CA LEU A 294 40.17 0.23 33.13
C LEU A 294 39.78 0.32 31.67
N PHE A 295 40.64 -0.15 30.75
CA PHE A 295 40.30 -0.21 29.31
C PHE A 295 39.03 -1.01 29.07
N TYR A 296 38.97 -2.27 29.56
CA TYR A 296 37.81 -3.12 29.37
C TYR A 296 36.55 -2.57 30.06
N SER A 297 36.71 -1.89 31.18
CA SER A 297 35.59 -1.24 31.89
C SER A 297 34.97 -0.12 31.07
N LEU A 298 35.79 0.69 30.38
CA LEU A 298 35.33 1.77 29.51
C LEU A 298 34.80 1.26 28.17
N PHE A 299 35.36 0.14 27.67
CA PHE A 299 35.00 -0.41 26.34
C PHE A 299 33.73 -1.28 26.35
N THR A 300 33.46 -1.96 27.44
CA THR A 300 32.29 -2.87 27.56
C THR A 300 30.93 -2.21 27.24
N PRO A 301 30.60 -0.99 27.69
CA PRO A 301 29.35 -0.32 27.32
C PRO A 301 29.18 -0.07 25.81
N VAL A 302 30.32 0.14 25.10
CA VAL A 302 30.29 0.29 23.64
C VAL A 302 29.86 -1.01 22.98
N CYS A 303 30.42 -2.15 23.42
CA CYS A 303 30.02 -3.48 22.98
C CYS A 303 28.53 -3.73 23.24
N ALA A 304 28.03 -3.37 24.42
CA ALA A 304 26.61 -3.51 24.75
C ALA A 304 25.70 -2.68 23.83
N THR A 305 26.08 -1.45 23.54
CA THR A 305 25.33 -0.59 22.60
C THR A 305 25.27 -1.21 21.20
N MET A 306 26.37 -1.75 20.69
CA MET A 306 26.42 -2.38 19.37
C MET A 306 25.58 -3.66 19.29
N MET A 307 25.60 -4.49 20.34
CA MET A 307 24.74 -5.67 20.41
C MET A 307 23.24 -5.30 20.41
N ASN A 308 22.85 -4.23 21.10
CA ASN A 308 21.48 -3.71 21.05
C ASN A 308 21.11 -3.25 19.62
N ARG A 309 22.02 -2.59 18.90
CA ARG A 309 21.79 -2.21 17.48
C ARG A 309 21.53 -3.43 16.61
N ILE A 310 22.26 -4.54 16.78
CA ILE A 310 22.03 -5.80 16.04
C ILE A 310 20.63 -6.33 16.32
N MET A 311 20.19 -6.31 17.58
CA MET A 311 18.86 -6.76 17.97
C MET A 311 17.75 -5.98 17.25
N PHE A 312 17.79 -4.64 17.32
CA PHE A 312 16.80 -3.78 16.66
C PHE A 312 16.86 -3.83 15.11
N ALA A 313 18.07 -3.90 14.54
CA ALA A 313 18.23 -3.98 13.09
C ALA A 313 17.66 -5.29 12.52
N SER A 314 17.71 -6.39 13.27
CA SER A 314 17.13 -7.67 12.87
C SER A 314 15.60 -7.61 12.76
N GLU A 315 14.93 -6.92 13.67
CA GLU A 315 13.49 -6.69 13.64
C GLU A 315 13.09 -5.83 12.42
N GLN A 316 13.80 -4.73 12.20
CA GLN A 316 13.59 -3.84 11.07
C GLN A 316 13.86 -4.51 9.72
N LEU A 317 14.83 -5.41 9.66
CA LEU A 317 15.09 -6.22 8.46
C LEU A 317 13.89 -7.11 8.11
N MET A 318 13.25 -7.74 9.10
CA MET A 318 12.05 -8.55 8.87
C MET A 318 10.89 -7.68 8.34
N ALA A 319 10.67 -6.50 8.93
CA ALA A 319 9.66 -5.56 8.46
C ALA A 319 9.92 -5.11 7.02
N ALA A 320 11.15 -4.73 6.69
CA ALA A 320 11.54 -4.32 5.34
C ALA A 320 11.40 -5.45 4.30
N LYS A 321 11.72 -6.69 4.67
CA LYS A 321 11.50 -7.87 3.81
C LYS A 321 10.02 -8.08 3.52
N SER A 322 9.17 -8.02 4.54
CA SER A 322 7.72 -8.11 4.38
C SER A 322 7.18 -6.98 3.49
N ALA A 323 7.68 -5.76 3.68
CA ALA A 323 7.30 -4.61 2.88
C ALA A 323 7.59 -4.80 1.38
N VAL A 324 8.78 -5.29 1.04
CA VAL A 324 9.14 -5.61 -0.36
C VAL A 324 8.25 -6.71 -0.93
N SER A 325 7.98 -7.77 -0.15
CA SER A 325 7.12 -8.86 -0.59
C SER A 325 5.71 -8.40 -0.94
N ARG A 326 5.12 -7.49 -0.13
CA ARG A 326 3.79 -6.92 -0.40
C ARG A 326 3.75 -6.05 -1.68
N VAL A 327 4.80 -5.28 -1.95
CA VAL A 327 4.90 -4.52 -3.21
C VAL A 327 5.08 -5.48 -4.39
N ASP A 328 5.88 -6.53 -4.23
CA ASP A 328 6.08 -7.53 -5.26
C ASP A 328 4.80 -8.34 -5.57
N GLU A 329 3.91 -8.56 -4.59
CA GLU A 329 2.59 -9.16 -4.83
C GLU A 329 1.79 -8.36 -5.86
N ILE A 330 1.76 -7.01 -5.71
CA ILE A 330 1.12 -6.16 -6.73
C ILE A 330 1.79 -6.32 -8.09
N LEU A 331 3.12 -6.35 -8.15
CA LEU A 331 3.87 -6.44 -9.40
C LEU A 331 3.76 -7.82 -10.07
N GLN A 332 3.36 -8.86 -9.33
CA GLN A 332 3.11 -10.21 -9.87
C GLN A 332 1.72 -10.36 -10.46
N GLU A 333 0.78 -9.47 -10.12
CA GLU A 333 -0.54 -9.45 -10.75
C GLU A 333 -0.38 -9.27 -12.26
N LYS A 334 -1.10 -10.08 -13.02
CA LYS A 334 -0.96 -10.09 -14.47
C LYS A 334 -1.90 -9.07 -15.10
N PRO A 335 -1.39 -8.14 -15.92
CA PRO A 335 -2.25 -7.35 -16.77
C PRO A 335 -2.99 -8.26 -17.77
N LEU A 336 -4.11 -7.78 -18.30
CA LEU A 336 -4.79 -8.49 -19.39
C LEU A 336 -3.83 -8.65 -20.56
N LYS A 337 -3.81 -9.84 -21.15
CA LYS A 337 -2.92 -10.14 -22.29
C LYS A 337 -3.31 -9.28 -23.49
N GLU A 338 -2.40 -8.45 -23.97
CA GLU A 338 -2.58 -7.70 -25.22
C GLU A 338 -2.46 -8.64 -26.42
N PRO A 339 -3.25 -8.42 -27.47
CA PRO A 339 -3.16 -9.24 -28.68
C PRO A 339 -1.85 -8.99 -29.44
N GLU A 340 -1.23 -10.04 -29.96
CA GLU A 340 -0.02 -9.92 -30.81
C GLU A 340 -0.35 -9.29 -32.18
N HIS A 341 -1.56 -9.55 -32.69
CA HIS A 341 -2.10 -9.00 -33.94
C HIS A 341 -3.45 -8.37 -33.64
N PRO A 342 -3.50 -7.07 -33.25
CA PRO A 342 -4.76 -6.41 -32.96
C PRO A 342 -5.63 -6.27 -34.20
N LEU A 343 -6.93 -6.53 -34.01
CA LEU A 343 -7.96 -6.39 -35.06
C LEU A 343 -8.79 -5.14 -34.77
N ILE A 344 -9.28 -4.54 -35.86
CA ILE A 344 -10.16 -3.36 -35.79
C ILE A 344 -11.60 -3.81 -36.01
N PRO A 345 -12.55 -3.50 -35.11
CA PRO A 345 -13.96 -3.77 -35.28
C PRO A 345 -14.54 -3.08 -36.52
N ALA A 346 -15.40 -3.78 -37.27
CA ALA A 346 -16.00 -3.26 -38.48
C ALA A 346 -17.07 -2.19 -38.19
N ASP A 347 -17.84 -2.37 -37.12
CA ASP A 347 -18.92 -1.49 -36.70
C ASP A 347 -19.01 -1.42 -35.14
N ALA A 348 -20.13 -0.94 -34.62
CA ALA A 348 -20.38 -0.79 -33.19
C ALA A 348 -21.36 -1.86 -32.62
N SER A 349 -21.63 -2.93 -33.37
CA SER A 349 -22.47 -4.02 -32.87
C SER A 349 -21.77 -4.77 -31.72
N ILE A 350 -22.53 -5.25 -30.74
CA ILE A 350 -22.01 -6.03 -29.62
C ILE A 350 -22.71 -7.38 -29.59
N VAL A 351 -21.95 -8.47 -29.55
CA VAL A 351 -22.53 -9.82 -29.48
C VAL A 351 -21.90 -10.58 -28.30
N PHE A 352 -22.78 -11.11 -27.44
CA PHE A 352 -22.44 -12.08 -26.40
C PHE A 352 -22.81 -13.47 -26.91
N SER A 353 -21.83 -14.39 -26.93
CA SER A 353 -22.02 -15.77 -27.42
C SER A 353 -21.65 -16.73 -26.33
N ASP A 354 -22.63 -17.36 -25.71
CA ASP A 354 -22.50 -18.40 -24.68
C ASP A 354 -21.56 -18.00 -23.52
N VAL A 355 -21.70 -16.78 -23.03
CA VAL A 355 -20.80 -16.18 -22.06
C VAL A 355 -21.10 -16.67 -20.65
N SER A 356 -20.09 -17.27 -20.00
CA SER A 356 -20.10 -17.53 -18.56
C SER A 356 -18.94 -16.81 -17.87
N PHE A 357 -19.21 -16.25 -16.68
CA PHE A 357 -18.23 -15.50 -15.89
C PHE A 357 -18.47 -15.65 -14.39
N ALA A 358 -17.37 -15.84 -13.64
CA ALA A 358 -17.34 -15.74 -12.18
C ALA A 358 -16.22 -14.78 -11.75
N TYR A 359 -16.46 -13.99 -10.70
CA TYR A 359 -15.41 -13.15 -10.15
C TYR A 359 -14.28 -13.98 -9.51
N PRO A 360 -13.03 -13.54 -9.53
CA PRO A 360 -11.94 -14.25 -8.86
C PRO A 360 -12.26 -14.53 -7.39
N GLY A 361 -12.17 -15.80 -6.97
CA GLY A 361 -12.47 -16.22 -5.62
C GLY A 361 -13.98 -16.45 -5.31
N ALA A 362 -14.89 -16.11 -6.21
CA ALA A 362 -16.32 -16.43 -6.04
C ALA A 362 -16.61 -17.91 -6.30
N LYS A 363 -17.53 -18.49 -5.52
CA LYS A 363 -17.98 -19.88 -5.70
C LYS A 363 -19.05 -20.00 -6.78
N GLU A 364 -19.81 -18.94 -7.01
CA GLU A 364 -20.93 -18.90 -7.93
C GLU A 364 -20.59 -18.07 -9.17
N LYS A 365 -21.19 -18.45 -10.30
CA LYS A 365 -21.08 -17.68 -11.53
C LYS A 365 -21.95 -16.41 -11.44
N ALA A 366 -21.41 -15.29 -11.84
CA ALA A 366 -22.16 -14.04 -11.98
C ALA A 366 -22.93 -13.98 -13.30
N LEU A 367 -22.44 -14.69 -14.33
CA LEU A 367 -23.12 -14.91 -15.60
C LEU A 367 -22.99 -16.38 -16.01
N ASP A 368 -24.08 -16.97 -16.48
CA ASP A 368 -24.14 -18.38 -16.87
C ASP A 368 -24.84 -18.58 -18.22
N HIS A 369 -24.02 -18.87 -19.25
CA HIS A 369 -24.46 -19.17 -20.63
C HIS A 369 -25.34 -18.09 -21.26
N ILE A 370 -25.00 -16.79 -21.09
CA ILE A 370 -25.80 -15.72 -21.70
C ILE A 370 -25.42 -15.49 -23.18
N SER A 371 -26.44 -15.28 -24.01
CA SER A 371 -26.31 -14.97 -25.44
C SER A 371 -27.32 -13.92 -25.85
N PHE A 372 -26.83 -12.80 -26.40
CA PHE A 372 -27.65 -11.72 -26.97
C PHE A 372 -26.81 -10.82 -27.87
N GLU A 373 -27.50 -9.97 -28.63
CA GLU A 373 -26.90 -9.01 -29.55
C GLU A 373 -27.45 -7.62 -29.30
N VAL A 374 -26.58 -6.61 -29.45
CA VAL A 374 -26.89 -5.18 -29.53
C VAL A 374 -26.50 -4.71 -30.92
N PRO A 375 -27.43 -4.60 -31.87
CA PRO A 375 -27.12 -4.12 -33.21
C PRO A 375 -26.61 -2.68 -33.21
N THR A 376 -25.82 -2.31 -34.20
CA THR A 376 -25.30 -0.94 -34.35
C THR A 376 -26.44 0.07 -34.35
N GLY A 377 -26.32 1.13 -33.54
CA GLY A 377 -27.29 2.21 -33.41
C GLY A 377 -28.57 1.83 -32.64
N LYS A 378 -28.62 0.67 -31.98
CA LYS A 378 -29.74 0.21 -31.16
C LYS A 378 -29.49 0.34 -29.69
N THR A 379 -30.57 0.48 -28.91
CA THR A 379 -30.57 0.56 -27.46
C THR A 379 -31.07 -0.74 -26.86
N VAL A 380 -30.24 -1.38 -26.04
CA VAL A 380 -30.59 -2.56 -25.25
C VAL A 380 -30.57 -2.23 -23.77
N ALA A 381 -31.66 -2.51 -23.06
CA ALA A 381 -31.79 -2.29 -21.63
C ALA A 381 -31.67 -3.61 -20.85
N LEU A 382 -30.89 -3.58 -19.77
CA LEU A 382 -30.75 -4.70 -18.83
C LEU A 382 -31.54 -4.39 -17.54
N VAL A 383 -32.48 -5.27 -17.20
CA VAL A 383 -33.33 -5.15 -15.99
C VAL A 383 -33.26 -6.43 -15.15
N GLY A 384 -33.67 -6.34 -13.88
CA GLY A 384 -33.70 -7.49 -12.97
C GLY A 384 -33.27 -7.10 -11.56
N ALA A 385 -33.38 -8.02 -10.61
CA ALA A 385 -33.01 -7.82 -9.22
C ALA A 385 -31.53 -7.43 -9.03
N SER A 386 -31.19 -6.81 -7.89
CA SER A 386 -29.79 -6.56 -7.55
C SER A 386 -29.03 -7.89 -7.48
N GLY A 387 -27.79 -7.92 -7.98
CA GLY A 387 -26.99 -9.15 -8.03
C GLY A 387 -27.32 -10.12 -9.18
N SER A 388 -28.27 -9.81 -10.08
CA SER A 388 -28.65 -10.70 -11.19
C SER A 388 -27.62 -10.80 -12.33
N GLY A 389 -26.51 -10.03 -12.31
CA GLY A 389 -25.45 -10.09 -13.33
C GLY A 389 -25.40 -8.93 -14.33
N LYS A 390 -26.32 -7.94 -14.26
CA LYS A 390 -26.40 -6.81 -15.19
C LYS A 390 -25.10 -6.00 -15.31
N SER A 391 -24.59 -5.47 -14.20
CA SER A 391 -23.34 -4.68 -14.17
C SER A 391 -22.12 -5.53 -14.54
N THR A 392 -22.18 -6.84 -14.29
CA THR A 392 -21.16 -7.78 -14.75
C THR A 392 -21.15 -7.87 -16.27
N ALA A 393 -22.30 -8.07 -16.92
CA ALA A 393 -22.41 -8.11 -18.37
C ALA A 393 -21.91 -6.81 -19.00
N ALA A 394 -22.33 -5.65 -18.47
CA ALA A 394 -21.87 -4.34 -18.94
C ALA A 394 -20.34 -4.17 -18.84
N SER A 395 -19.72 -4.66 -17.77
CA SER A 395 -18.28 -4.55 -17.51
C SER A 395 -17.40 -5.41 -18.44
N LEU A 396 -17.98 -6.41 -19.09
CA LEU A 396 -17.26 -7.24 -20.06
C LEU A 396 -17.06 -6.57 -21.41
N ILE A 397 -17.89 -5.57 -21.79
CA ILE A 397 -17.77 -4.84 -23.06
C ILE A 397 -16.46 -4.07 -23.14
N PRO A 398 -16.09 -3.21 -22.14
CA PRO A 398 -14.81 -2.53 -22.13
C PRO A 398 -13.66 -3.45 -21.69
N ARG A 399 -13.91 -4.75 -21.56
CA ARG A 399 -12.92 -5.75 -21.13
C ARG A 399 -12.30 -5.41 -19.76
N PHE A 400 -13.14 -5.04 -18.77
CA PHE A 400 -12.66 -4.91 -17.39
C PHE A 400 -12.29 -6.26 -16.78
N TYR A 401 -12.83 -7.33 -17.35
CA TYR A 401 -12.52 -8.73 -17.08
C TYR A 401 -12.52 -9.53 -18.37
N ASP A 402 -11.78 -10.63 -18.41
CA ASP A 402 -11.88 -11.62 -19.47
C ASP A 402 -12.91 -12.69 -19.10
N VAL A 403 -13.75 -13.08 -20.06
CA VAL A 403 -14.74 -14.17 -19.88
C VAL A 403 -14.04 -15.52 -19.67
N GLN A 404 -14.65 -16.40 -18.88
CA GLN A 404 -14.13 -17.75 -18.64
C GLN A 404 -14.52 -18.72 -19.76
N SER A 405 -15.75 -18.62 -20.27
CA SER A 405 -16.19 -19.33 -21.48
C SER A 405 -17.04 -18.44 -22.37
N GLY A 406 -17.18 -18.82 -23.62
CA GLY A 406 -17.84 -18.00 -24.62
C GLY A 406 -17.00 -16.84 -25.12
N SER A 407 -17.66 -15.86 -25.76
CA SER A 407 -16.98 -14.67 -26.28
C SER A 407 -17.89 -13.44 -26.27
N VAL A 408 -17.25 -12.26 -26.09
CA VAL A 408 -17.85 -10.94 -26.33
C VAL A 408 -17.15 -10.35 -27.53
N THR A 409 -17.92 -9.94 -28.55
CA THR A 409 -17.39 -9.34 -29.77
C THR A 409 -17.97 -7.94 -29.98
N ILE A 410 -17.18 -7.06 -30.60
CA ILE A 410 -17.59 -5.74 -31.07
C ILE A 410 -17.28 -5.69 -32.58
N GLY A 411 -18.28 -5.37 -33.39
CA GLY A 411 -18.11 -5.32 -34.84
C GLY A 411 -17.51 -6.60 -35.44
N GLY A 412 -17.90 -7.76 -34.90
CA GLY A 412 -17.39 -9.09 -35.30
C GLY A 412 -16.04 -9.47 -34.74
N VAL A 413 -15.35 -8.59 -33.99
CA VAL A 413 -14.03 -8.86 -33.41
C VAL A 413 -14.16 -9.13 -31.91
N ASN A 414 -13.57 -10.24 -31.46
CA ASN A 414 -13.51 -10.56 -30.01
C ASN A 414 -12.77 -9.46 -29.27
N VAL A 415 -13.33 -8.95 -28.14
CA VAL A 415 -12.72 -7.87 -27.34
C VAL A 415 -11.30 -8.18 -26.88
N ARG A 416 -10.92 -9.47 -26.78
CA ARG A 416 -9.55 -9.90 -26.47
C ARG A 416 -8.55 -9.62 -27.59
N ASN A 417 -9.04 -9.50 -28.83
CA ASN A 417 -8.22 -9.29 -30.02
C ASN A 417 -8.21 -7.82 -30.47
N ILE A 418 -8.86 -6.93 -29.70
CA ILE A 418 -8.82 -5.48 -29.90
C ILE A 418 -7.74 -4.90 -29.00
N GLU A 419 -6.92 -3.98 -29.53
CA GLU A 419 -5.96 -3.22 -28.72
C GLU A 419 -6.70 -2.41 -27.65
N LYS A 420 -6.18 -2.39 -26.41
CA LYS A 420 -6.82 -1.71 -25.28
C LYS A 420 -7.15 -0.24 -25.56
N GLN A 421 -6.23 0.48 -26.20
CA GLN A 421 -6.46 1.89 -26.53
C GLN A 421 -7.59 2.08 -27.54
N GLU A 422 -7.65 1.21 -28.57
CA GLU A 422 -8.71 1.24 -29.57
C GLU A 422 -10.07 0.87 -28.96
N LEU A 423 -10.11 -0.15 -28.09
CA LEU A 423 -11.32 -0.52 -27.36
C LEU A 423 -11.82 0.64 -26.48
N MET A 424 -10.90 1.29 -25.75
CA MET A 424 -11.25 2.43 -24.90
C MET A 424 -11.70 3.66 -25.71
N LYS A 425 -11.25 3.86 -26.95
CA LYS A 425 -11.79 4.92 -27.83
C LYS A 425 -13.22 4.63 -28.26
N ARG A 426 -13.56 3.35 -28.49
CA ARG A 426 -14.87 2.93 -29.00
C ARG A 426 -15.97 2.84 -27.95
N VAL A 427 -15.64 2.69 -26.67
CA VAL A 427 -16.62 2.50 -25.60
C VAL A 427 -16.54 3.66 -24.60
N ALA A 428 -17.65 4.38 -24.39
CA ALA A 428 -17.81 5.27 -23.26
C ALA A 428 -18.62 4.56 -22.17
N PHE A 429 -18.05 4.47 -20.97
CA PHE A 429 -18.70 3.85 -19.82
C PHE A 429 -19.02 4.92 -18.78
N VAL A 430 -20.30 5.06 -18.43
CA VAL A 430 -20.79 5.95 -17.38
C VAL A 430 -21.12 5.11 -16.16
N PHE A 431 -20.32 5.28 -15.10
CA PHE A 431 -20.47 4.54 -13.86
C PHE A 431 -21.63 5.10 -13.00
N GLN A 432 -22.23 4.26 -12.18
CA GLN A 432 -23.24 4.61 -11.20
C GLN A 432 -22.76 5.74 -10.26
N ASN A 433 -21.54 5.63 -9.74
CA ASN A 433 -20.93 6.63 -8.89
C ASN A 433 -19.91 7.44 -9.70
N ALA A 434 -20.31 8.64 -10.13
CA ALA A 434 -19.43 9.56 -10.82
C ALA A 434 -18.35 10.11 -9.88
N CYS A 435 -17.09 9.82 -10.19
CA CYS A 435 -15.95 10.31 -9.41
C CYS A 435 -15.32 11.53 -10.10
N LEU A 436 -15.14 12.62 -9.34
CA LEU A 436 -14.40 13.80 -9.80
C LEU A 436 -13.01 13.83 -9.18
N PHE A 437 -12.02 14.16 -10.00
CA PHE A 437 -10.67 14.43 -9.53
C PHE A 437 -10.62 15.80 -8.81
N LYS A 438 -9.71 15.94 -7.86
CA LYS A 438 -9.38 17.24 -7.26
C LYS A 438 -8.64 18.08 -8.30
N ASP A 439 -9.39 18.70 -9.20
CA ASP A 439 -8.91 19.51 -10.31
C ASP A 439 -10.01 20.51 -10.73
N THR A 440 -9.74 21.37 -11.71
CA THR A 440 -10.75 22.25 -12.27
C THR A 440 -11.90 21.46 -12.90
N LEU A 441 -13.09 22.04 -12.97
CA LEU A 441 -14.21 21.45 -13.69
C LEU A 441 -13.86 21.21 -15.17
N MET A 442 -13.15 22.16 -15.77
CA MET A 442 -12.58 22.04 -17.13
C MET A 442 -11.78 20.76 -17.30
N ASN A 443 -10.78 20.51 -16.44
CA ASN A 443 -9.91 19.35 -16.52
C ASN A 443 -10.67 18.05 -16.21
N ASN A 444 -11.66 18.10 -15.33
CA ASN A 444 -12.53 16.96 -15.07
C ASN A 444 -13.31 16.52 -16.29
N ILE A 445 -13.87 17.44 -17.08
CA ILE A 445 -14.58 17.09 -18.32
C ILE A 445 -13.57 16.69 -19.40
N LYS A 446 -12.49 17.43 -19.54
CA LYS A 446 -11.43 17.22 -20.51
C LYS A 446 -10.66 15.89 -20.34
N ALA A 447 -10.77 15.23 -19.18
CA ALA A 447 -10.14 13.93 -18.93
C ALA A 447 -10.48 12.85 -19.96
N ALA A 448 -11.65 12.95 -20.62
CA ALA A 448 -12.05 12.03 -21.70
C ALA A 448 -11.30 12.27 -23.03
N ARG A 449 -10.91 13.52 -23.31
CA ARG A 449 -10.17 13.95 -24.50
C ARG A 449 -9.23 15.11 -24.13
N PRO A 450 -7.97 14.84 -23.73
CA PRO A 450 -7.04 15.85 -23.23
C PRO A 450 -6.75 17.01 -24.18
N ASP A 451 -6.87 16.79 -25.48
CA ASP A 451 -6.58 17.80 -26.52
C ASP A 451 -7.80 18.67 -26.85
N ALA A 452 -8.96 18.46 -26.21
CA ALA A 452 -10.17 19.23 -26.47
C ALA A 452 -9.97 20.71 -26.15
N THR A 453 -10.55 21.60 -26.99
CA THR A 453 -10.55 23.05 -26.73
C THR A 453 -11.56 23.43 -25.65
N ARG A 454 -11.44 24.65 -25.12
CA ARG A 454 -12.41 25.16 -24.13
C ARG A 454 -13.84 25.23 -24.70
N GLU A 455 -13.95 25.56 -25.98
CA GLU A 455 -15.24 25.64 -26.71
C GLU A 455 -15.91 24.27 -26.84
N GLU A 456 -15.13 23.22 -27.17
CA GLU A 456 -15.62 21.85 -27.21
C GLU A 456 -16.08 21.35 -25.84
N VAL A 457 -15.35 21.70 -24.77
CA VAL A 457 -15.74 21.36 -23.41
C VAL A 457 -17.03 22.09 -23.01
N LEU A 458 -17.16 23.38 -23.32
CA LEU A 458 -18.39 24.16 -23.06
C LEU A 458 -19.58 23.55 -23.81
N LYS A 459 -19.39 23.19 -25.08
CA LYS A 459 -20.44 22.53 -25.88
C LYS A 459 -20.89 21.22 -25.27
N ALA A 460 -19.94 20.35 -24.89
CA ALA A 460 -20.25 19.07 -24.24
C ALA A 460 -20.94 19.26 -22.89
N ALA A 461 -20.55 20.28 -22.13
CA ALA A 461 -21.16 20.63 -20.86
C ALA A 461 -22.60 21.16 -21.05
N ASP A 462 -22.85 21.96 -22.08
CA ASP A 462 -24.19 22.45 -22.42
C ASP A 462 -25.11 21.30 -22.86
N GLU A 463 -24.63 20.41 -23.74
CA GLU A 463 -25.33 19.20 -24.14
C GLU A 463 -25.63 18.26 -22.95
N ALA A 464 -24.78 18.25 -21.92
CA ALA A 464 -24.99 17.52 -20.66
C ALA A 464 -25.80 18.30 -19.63
N GLN A 465 -26.42 19.42 -19.98
CA GLN A 465 -27.24 20.27 -19.11
C GLN A 465 -26.46 20.76 -17.89
N CYS A 466 -25.17 21.14 -18.04
CA CYS A 466 -24.32 21.62 -16.95
C CYS A 466 -24.22 23.13 -16.85
N LYS A 467 -24.99 23.90 -17.63
CA LYS A 467 -24.90 25.37 -17.67
C LYS A 467 -25.18 26.00 -16.31
N ASP A 468 -26.25 25.57 -15.64
CA ASP A 468 -26.62 26.02 -14.29
C ASP A 468 -25.52 25.77 -13.25
N ILE A 469 -24.80 24.65 -13.37
CA ILE A 469 -23.66 24.30 -12.52
C ILE A 469 -22.51 25.30 -12.76
N ILE A 470 -22.16 25.52 -14.03
CA ILE A 470 -21.05 26.40 -14.42
C ILE A 470 -21.33 27.84 -14.00
N ASP A 471 -22.56 28.33 -14.25
CA ASP A 471 -22.96 29.70 -13.95
C ASP A 471 -23.00 29.99 -12.43
N ARG A 472 -23.26 28.97 -11.60
CA ARG A 472 -23.27 29.07 -10.14
C ARG A 472 -21.86 29.05 -9.53
N LEU A 473 -20.89 28.44 -10.20
CA LEU A 473 -19.54 28.30 -9.68
C LEU A 473 -18.76 29.62 -9.80
N PRO A 474 -17.93 29.97 -8.78
CA PRO A 474 -17.29 31.30 -8.69
C PRO A 474 -16.35 31.60 -9.89
N ASP A 475 -15.64 30.59 -10.38
CA ASP A 475 -14.72 30.69 -11.51
C ASP A 475 -15.19 29.86 -12.74
N GLY A 476 -16.49 29.50 -12.78
CA GLY A 476 -17.07 28.70 -13.84
C GLY A 476 -16.32 27.37 -14.06
N LEU A 477 -15.87 27.12 -15.29
CA LEU A 477 -15.09 25.92 -15.63
C LEU A 477 -13.73 25.80 -14.92
N ASP A 478 -13.17 26.92 -14.44
CA ASP A 478 -11.87 26.93 -13.79
C ASP A 478 -11.97 26.70 -12.25
N THR A 479 -13.19 26.56 -11.74
CA THR A 479 -13.42 26.22 -10.33
C THR A 479 -12.88 24.85 -9.96
N LEU A 480 -12.14 24.76 -8.85
CA LEU A 480 -11.66 23.50 -8.27
C LEU A 480 -12.83 22.71 -7.66
N VAL A 481 -13.01 21.47 -8.14
CA VAL A 481 -14.04 20.52 -7.67
C VAL A 481 -13.39 19.23 -7.16
N GLY A 482 -14.20 18.28 -6.71
CA GLY A 482 -13.72 16.99 -6.19
C GLY A 482 -13.30 17.06 -4.72
N THR A 483 -12.49 16.11 -4.26
CA THR A 483 -12.16 15.98 -2.84
C THR A 483 -11.43 17.22 -2.29
N GLY A 484 -12.08 17.96 -1.39
CA GLY A 484 -11.56 19.21 -0.81
C GLY A 484 -11.68 20.45 -1.71
N GLY A 485 -12.37 20.34 -2.86
CA GLY A 485 -12.83 21.45 -3.69
C GLY A 485 -14.28 21.83 -3.41
N THR A 486 -14.88 22.60 -4.32
CA THR A 486 -16.30 22.95 -4.25
C THR A 486 -17.17 21.71 -4.31
N TYR A 487 -18.14 21.61 -3.39
CA TYR A 487 -19.07 20.48 -3.32
C TYR A 487 -20.08 20.55 -4.47
N LEU A 488 -20.25 19.42 -5.13
CA LEU A 488 -21.31 19.19 -6.12
C LEU A 488 -22.23 18.06 -5.63
N SER A 489 -23.52 18.18 -5.89
CA SER A 489 -24.51 17.15 -5.56
C SER A 489 -24.28 15.86 -6.38
N GLY A 490 -24.92 14.76 -5.98
CA GLY A 490 -24.84 13.51 -6.74
C GLY A 490 -25.31 13.65 -8.20
N GLY A 491 -26.42 14.35 -8.43
CA GLY A 491 -26.95 14.62 -9.77
C GLY A 491 -26.05 15.54 -10.60
N GLU A 492 -25.43 16.55 -10.00
CA GLU A 492 -24.45 17.40 -10.66
C GLU A 492 -23.18 16.63 -11.07
N ASN A 493 -22.64 15.82 -10.16
CA ASN A 493 -21.51 14.94 -10.47
C ASN A 493 -21.82 14.03 -11.66
N GLN A 494 -23.03 13.54 -11.74
CA GLN A 494 -23.49 12.68 -12.82
C GLN A 494 -23.59 13.42 -14.15
N ARG A 495 -24.15 14.65 -14.18
CA ARG A 495 -24.16 15.49 -15.39
C ARG A 495 -22.74 15.79 -15.89
N ILE A 496 -21.78 16.00 -15.00
CA ILE A 496 -20.35 16.13 -15.37
C ILE A 496 -19.80 14.83 -15.98
N ALA A 497 -20.18 13.66 -15.45
CA ALA A 497 -19.78 12.39 -16.04
C ALA A 497 -20.40 12.18 -17.44
N LEU A 498 -21.63 12.64 -17.66
CA LEU A 498 -22.26 12.66 -18.97
C LEU A 498 -21.55 13.63 -19.93
N ALA A 499 -21.15 14.82 -19.46
CA ALA A 499 -20.33 15.74 -20.26
C ALA A 499 -19.01 15.09 -20.72
N ARG A 500 -18.35 14.30 -19.86
CA ARG A 500 -17.17 13.50 -20.24
C ARG A 500 -17.49 12.51 -21.36
N ALA A 501 -18.62 11.79 -21.24
CA ALA A 501 -19.03 10.80 -22.25
C ALA A 501 -19.40 11.44 -23.57
N ILE A 502 -20.09 12.59 -23.57
CA ILE A 502 -20.42 13.40 -24.73
C ILE A 502 -19.15 13.91 -25.43
N LEU A 503 -18.22 14.51 -24.66
CA LEU A 503 -16.94 15.01 -25.19
C LEU A 503 -16.09 13.88 -25.80
N LYS A 504 -16.19 12.67 -25.27
CA LYS A 504 -15.49 11.48 -25.79
C LYS A 504 -16.02 11.06 -27.17
N ASP A 505 -17.29 11.23 -27.41
CA ASP A 505 -18.00 10.90 -28.65
C ASP A 505 -17.79 9.45 -29.14
N ALA A 506 -17.78 8.49 -28.20
CA ALA A 506 -17.61 7.07 -28.54
C ALA A 506 -18.85 6.50 -29.27
N PRO A 507 -18.69 5.55 -30.22
CA PRO A 507 -19.82 4.92 -30.91
C PRO A 507 -20.63 3.96 -30.05
N ILE A 508 -20.06 3.44 -28.96
CA ILE A 508 -20.71 2.54 -28.01
C ILE A 508 -20.79 3.23 -26.65
N ILE A 509 -21.99 3.28 -26.08
CA ILE A 509 -22.28 3.85 -24.78
C ILE A 509 -22.75 2.73 -23.83
N VAL A 510 -22.11 2.62 -22.70
CA VAL A 510 -22.53 1.72 -21.60
C VAL A 510 -22.88 2.58 -20.39
N LEU A 511 -24.13 2.46 -19.93
CA LEU A 511 -24.67 3.24 -18.82
C LEU A 511 -24.99 2.31 -17.66
N ASP A 512 -24.32 2.48 -16.51
CA ASP A 512 -24.60 1.73 -15.29
C ASP A 512 -25.35 2.63 -14.29
N GLU A 513 -26.67 2.45 -14.17
CA GLU A 513 -27.57 3.08 -13.20
C GLU A 513 -27.41 4.61 -13.04
N ALA A 514 -27.59 5.34 -14.09
CA ALA A 514 -27.26 6.77 -14.12
C ALA A 514 -28.25 7.73 -13.41
N THR A 515 -29.30 7.26 -12.69
CA THR A 515 -30.34 8.15 -12.10
C THR A 515 -30.65 7.92 -10.61
N ALA A 516 -29.88 7.11 -9.89
CA ALA A 516 -30.23 6.61 -8.56
C ALA A 516 -30.31 7.69 -7.44
N PHE A 517 -29.61 8.82 -7.60
CA PHE A 517 -29.45 9.84 -6.55
C PHE A 517 -29.89 11.25 -6.94
N ALA A 518 -30.63 11.42 -8.04
CA ALA A 518 -31.09 12.73 -8.49
C ALA A 518 -32.44 13.09 -7.85
N ASP A 519 -32.57 14.33 -7.39
CA ASP A 519 -33.87 14.95 -7.13
C ASP A 519 -34.65 15.15 -8.44
N ALA A 520 -35.94 15.45 -8.37
CA ALA A 520 -36.83 15.49 -9.52
C ALA A 520 -36.36 16.49 -10.61
N GLU A 521 -35.75 17.60 -10.22
CA GLU A 521 -35.24 18.62 -11.15
C GLU A 521 -33.97 18.14 -11.87
N ASN A 522 -33.01 17.59 -11.14
CA ASN A 522 -31.80 16.98 -11.71
C ASN A 522 -32.13 15.75 -12.55
N GLU A 523 -33.17 14.98 -12.20
CA GLU A 523 -33.60 13.83 -12.99
C GLU A 523 -34.00 14.21 -14.41
N HIS A 524 -34.81 15.27 -14.58
CA HIS A 524 -35.19 15.76 -15.89
C HIS A 524 -33.97 16.21 -16.72
N GLN A 525 -33.04 16.95 -16.09
CA GLN A 525 -31.82 17.40 -16.75
C GLN A 525 -30.92 16.23 -17.18
N ILE A 526 -30.78 15.21 -16.33
CA ILE A 526 -30.05 14.00 -16.63
C ILE A 526 -30.69 13.24 -17.79
N GLN A 527 -32.03 13.17 -17.87
CA GLN A 527 -32.73 12.51 -18.95
C GLN A 527 -32.50 13.22 -20.30
N LEU A 528 -32.56 14.55 -20.34
CA LEU A 528 -32.22 15.32 -21.52
C LEU A 528 -30.75 15.10 -21.98
N ALA A 529 -29.83 15.04 -21.03
CA ALA A 529 -28.44 14.74 -21.29
C ALA A 529 -28.26 13.31 -21.86
N PHE A 530 -29.03 12.33 -21.38
CA PHE A 530 -29.05 10.98 -21.93
C PHE A 530 -29.53 10.90 -23.35
N GLU A 531 -30.64 11.55 -23.67
CA GLU A 531 -31.16 11.60 -25.00
C GLU A 531 -30.12 12.14 -26.01
N ARG A 532 -29.37 13.17 -25.59
CA ARG A 532 -28.28 13.71 -26.41
C ARG A 532 -27.10 12.74 -26.53
N LEU A 533 -26.66 12.11 -25.43
CA LEU A 533 -25.55 11.16 -25.43
C LEU A 533 -25.83 9.93 -26.29
N THR A 534 -27.06 9.42 -26.27
CA THR A 534 -27.45 8.15 -26.91
C THR A 534 -27.81 8.29 -28.38
N GLN A 535 -28.01 9.52 -28.89
CA GLN A 535 -28.43 9.78 -30.25
C GLN A 535 -27.45 9.19 -31.27
N ASN A 536 -27.95 8.30 -32.14
CA ASN A 536 -27.16 7.59 -33.19
C ASN A 536 -26.00 6.74 -32.64
N LYS A 537 -26.08 6.26 -31.39
CA LYS A 537 -25.08 5.39 -30.75
C LYS A 537 -25.63 3.99 -30.51
N THR A 538 -24.73 3.03 -30.38
CA THR A 538 -25.08 1.71 -29.85
C THR A 538 -25.06 1.80 -28.33
N VAL A 539 -26.18 1.51 -27.68
CA VAL A 539 -26.37 1.76 -26.26
C VAL A 539 -26.70 0.47 -25.52
N MET A 540 -25.94 0.21 -24.45
CA MET A 540 -26.34 -0.74 -23.40
C MET A 540 -26.56 0.01 -22.11
N MET A 541 -27.78 -0.08 -21.55
CA MET A 541 -28.10 0.57 -20.29
C MET A 541 -28.59 -0.41 -19.23
N ILE A 542 -28.14 -0.24 -18.00
CA ILE A 542 -28.68 -0.91 -16.83
C ILE A 542 -29.68 0.03 -16.21
N ALA A 543 -30.94 -0.41 -16.14
CA ALA A 543 -32.02 0.41 -15.63
C ALA A 543 -32.50 -0.06 -14.26
N HIS A 544 -32.57 0.89 -13.34
CA HIS A 544 -33.27 0.73 -12.05
C HIS A 544 -34.65 1.43 -12.06
N ARG A 545 -34.90 2.32 -13.04
CA ARG A 545 -36.19 2.94 -13.29
C ARG A 545 -36.75 2.44 -14.62
N LEU A 546 -37.89 1.76 -14.55
CA LEU A 546 -38.50 1.17 -15.74
C LEU A 546 -39.07 2.21 -16.72
N SER A 547 -39.33 3.45 -16.28
CA SER A 547 -39.75 4.54 -17.15
C SER A 547 -38.72 4.93 -18.21
N THR A 548 -37.43 4.78 -17.94
CA THR A 548 -36.35 5.23 -18.82
C THR A 548 -36.06 4.25 -19.97
N ILE A 549 -36.68 3.07 -19.96
CA ILE A 549 -36.40 2.00 -20.95
C ILE A 549 -37.61 1.60 -21.80
N GLN A 550 -38.73 2.31 -21.70
CA GLN A 550 -39.93 2.01 -22.49
C GLN A 550 -39.64 2.04 -23.99
N ASP A 551 -38.79 2.98 -24.44
CA ASP A 551 -38.41 3.16 -25.82
C ASP A 551 -37.16 2.35 -26.23
N ALA A 552 -36.69 1.42 -25.39
CA ALA A 552 -35.55 0.56 -25.73
C ALA A 552 -35.95 -0.43 -26.85
N ASP A 553 -35.07 -0.62 -27.84
CA ASP A 553 -35.28 -1.57 -28.94
C ASP A 553 -35.39 -3.02 -28.43
N LEU A 554 -34.70 -3.34 -27.33
CA LEU A 554 -34.74 -4.65 -26.70
C LEU A 554 -34.51 -4.51 -25.20
N ILE A 555 -35.30 -5.20 -24.39
CA ILE A 555 -35.16 -5.33 -22.95
C ILE A 555 -34.79 -6.77 -22.62
N LEU A 556 -33.75 -6.95 -21.82
CA LEU A 556 -33.27 -8.25 -21.31
C LEU A 556 -33.50 -8.32 -19.81
N VAL A 557 -34.30 -9.28 -19.37
CA VAL A 557 -34.58 -9.51 -17.93
C VAL A 557 -33.61 -10.53 -17.39
N PHE A 558 -32.74 -10.08 -16.49
CA PHE A 558 -31.72 -10.91 -15.84
C PHE A 558 -32.25 -11.51 -14.54
N LYS A 559 -32.06 -12.81 -14.36
CA LYS A 559 -32.32 -13.54 -13.13
C LYS A 559 -31.20 -14.56 -12.89
N GLU A 560 -30.57 -14.50 -11.71
CA GLU A 560 -29.53 -15.47 -11.28
C GLU A 560 -28.44 -15.74 -12.34
N GLY A 561 -27.95 -14.67 -12.96
CA GLY A 561 -26.88 -14.75 -13.98
C GLY A 561 -27.32 -15.21 -15.37
N GLN A 562 -28.62 -15.40 -15.60
CA GLN A 562 -29.19 -15.84 -16.88
C GLN A 562 -30.20 -14.81 -17.43
N ILE A 563 -30.50 -14.87 -18.73
CA ILE A 563 -31.54 -14.06 -19.37
C ILE A 563 -32.84 -14.87 -19.28
N ALA A 564 -33.76 -14.42 -18.42
CA ALA A 564 -35.03 -15.05 -18.19
C ALA A 564 -36.11 -14.66 -19.23
N GLU A 565 -36.13 -13.37 -19.63
CA GLU A 565 -37.09 -12.83 -20.61
C GLU A 565 -36.38 -11.86 -21.55
N ARG A 566 -36.88 -11.74 -22.76
CA ARG A 566 -36.40 -10.78 -23.77
C ARG A 566 -37.56 -10.28 -24.65
N GLY A 567 -37.58 -9.02 -25.02
CA GLY A 567 -38.60 -8.42 -25.90
C GLY A 567 -38.62 -6.90 -25.76
N THR A 568 -39.54 -6.26 -26.46
CA THR A 568 -39.85 -4.84 -26.26
C THR A 568 -40.68 -4.64 -24.99
N HIS A 569 -40.89 -3.39 -24.59
CA HIS A 569 -41.71 -3.06 -23.44
C HIS A 569 -43.12 -3.67 -23.55
N GLU A 570 -43.78 -3.47 -24.71
CA GLU A 570 -45.14 -3.96 -24.97
C GLU A 570 -45.22 -5.49 -24.92
N GLU A 571 -44.27 -6.18 -25.58
CA GLU A 571 -44.19 -7.64 -25.59
C GLU A 571 -44.02 -8.21 -24.16
N LEU A 572 -43.13 -7.64 -23.37
CA LEU A 572 -42.84 -8.12 -22.02
C LEU A 572 -43.96 -7.80 -21.04
N VAL A 573 -44.69 -6.70 -21.20
CA VAL A 573 -45.89 -6.41 -20.40
C VAL A 573 -47.00 -7.42 -20.73
N ALA A 574 -47.18 -7.72 -22.03
CA ALA A 574 -48.19 -8.69 -22.47
C ALA A 574 -47.88 -10.14 -22.04
N LEU A 575 -46.58 -10.47 -21.86
CA LEU A 575 -46.12 -11.80 -21.44
C LEU A 575 -46.57 -12.16 -19.99
N ASN A 576 -46.94 -11.15 -19.18
CA ASN A 576 -47.31 -11.31 -17.77
C ASN A 576 -46.24 -12.05 -16.92
N GLY A 577 -44.96 -11.89 -17.25
CA GLY A 577 -43.82 -12.51 -16.60
C GLY A 577 -43.18 -11.64 -15.53
N ILE A 578 -41.88 -11.83 -15.35
CA ILE A 578 -41.07 -11.10 -14.36
C ILE A 578 -41.10 -9.57 -14.64
N TYR A 579 -40.93 -9.17 -15.90
CA TYR A 579 -40.95 -7.76 -16.29
C TYR A 579 -42.31 -7.11 -16.01
N SER A 580 -43.41 -7.78 -16.37
CA SER A 580 -44.75 -7.28 -16.10
C SER A 580 -45.03 -7.08 -14.62
N SER A 581 -44.56 -8.01 -13.77
CA SER A 581 -44.63 -7.84 -12.30
C SER A 581 -43.86 -6.62 -11.83
N MET A 582 -42.59 -6.46 -12.26
CA MET A 582 -41.77 -5.30 -11.93
C MET A 582 -42.43 -3.97 -12.41
N TRP A 583 -43.06 -3.98 -13.57
CA TRP A 583 -43.75 -2.82 -14.12
C TRP A 583 -44.99 -2.45 -13.30
N LYS A 584 -45.80 -3.42 -12.88
CA LYS A 584 -46.96 -3.20 -11.99
C LYS A 584 -46.53 -2.62 -10.63
N ASP A 585 -45.48 -3.20 -10.06
CA ASP A 585 -44.94 -2.70 -8.79
C ASP A 585 -44.45 -1.25 -8.92
N TYR A 586 -43.78 -0.93 -10.03
CA TYR A 586 -43.32 0.44 -10.35
C TYR A 586 -44.50 1.40 -10.50
N GLN A 587 -45.54 1.05 -11.26
CA GLN A 587 -46.76 1.87 -11.44
C GLN A 587 -47.48 2.11 -10.11
N THR A 588 -47.62 1.06 -9.27
CA THR A 588 -48.22 1.19 -7.95
C THR A 588 -47.42 2.14 -7.05
N SER A 589 -46.10 2.09 -7.11
CA SER A 589 -45.21 2.99 -6.36
C SER A 589 -45.36 4.46 -6.78
N ILE A 590 -45.57 4.74 -8.08
CA ILE A 590 -45.80 6.10 -8.59
C ILE A 590 -47.18 6.58 -8.17
N ALA A 591 -48.22 5.78 -8.34
CA ALA A 591 -49.59 6.14 -7.96
C ALA A 591 -49.70 6.46 -6.46
N TRP A 592 -48.94 5.72 -5.62
CA TRP A 592 -48.90 6.00 -4.17
C TRP A 592 -48.21 7.33 -3.80
N LYS A 593 -47.21 7.75 -4.56
CA LYS A 593 -46.55 9.07 -4.39
C LYS A 593 -47.48 10.21 -4.78
N VAL A 594 -48.19 10.11 -5.90
CA VAL A 594 -49.12 11.13 -6.39
C VAL A 594 -50.33 11.26 -5.46
N GLY A 595 -50.93 10.15 -4.97
CA GLY A 595 -52.07 10.18 -4.07
C GLY A 595 -51.78 10.79 -2.67
N LYS A 596 -50.52 10.87 -2.24
CA LYS A 596 -50.14 11.55 -0.98
C LYS A 596 -49.96 13.05 -1.14
N GLU A 597 -49.64 13.54 -2.34
CA GLU A 597 -49.53 14.99 -2.60
C GLU A 597 -50.92 15.65 -2.64
N ASP A 598 -51.95 14.95 -3.14
CA ASP A 598 -53.34 15.45 -3.16
C ASP A 598 -53.99 15.48 -1.77
N GLU A 599 -53.58 14.62 -0.81
CA GLU A 599 -54.08 14.64 0.59
C GLU A 599 -53.39 15.70 1.47
N GLN A 600 -52.31 16.35 1.05
CA GLN A 600 -51.64 17.42 1.81
C GLN A 600 -52.06 18.86 1.39
N HIS A 601 -52.92 18.96 0.37
CA HIS A 601 -53.43 20.25 -0.14
C HIS A 601 -54.94 20.48 0.08
N ASP A 602 -55.64 19.60 0.80
CA ASP A 602 -56.98 19.80 1.35
C ASP A 602 -56.82 19.96 2.92
#